data_6ae56bc0a3ffe2d56df17e024d687f47
#
_entry.id   6ae56bc0a3ffe2d56df17e024d687f47
#
_cell.length_a   1.000
_cell.length_b   1.000
_cell.length_c   1.000
_cell.angle_alpha   90.00
_cell.angle_beta   90.00
_cell.angle_gamma   90.00
#
_symmetry.space_group_name_H-M   'P 1'
#
loop_
_entity.id
_entity.type
_entity.pdbx_description
1 polymer ?
#
loop_
_entity_poly.entity_id
_entity_poly.type
_entity_poly.pdbx_seq_one_letter_code
_entity_poly.pdbx_strand_id
1 'polypeptide(L)'
;MDNHRDGVWIIDAGAQTTYANERMAELLGTSLSEMIGQPSFAYLFPADVEAAQHLFDVKKGGAPNPFRFRLRKKDGSALFVDVQGTPLHDTAGVFMGIVGTFSLSKPLNER
;
A
#
# COMPACT_ATOMS: atom_id res chain seq x y z
N MET A 1 -12.93 9.69 -15.29
CA MET A 1 -12.59 9.51 -15.25
C MET A 1 -12.15 8.67 -14.96
N ASP A 2 -12.04 8.23 -14.92
CA ASP A 2 -11.70 7.56 -14.53
C ASP A 2 -10.72 7.20 -14.23
N ASN A 3 -10.42 7.55 -13.92
CA ASN A 3 -9.33 7.48 -13.40
C ASN A 3 -9.05 6.45 -12.49
N HIS A 4 -9.47 5.52 -12.53
CA HIS A 4 -9.45 4.51 -11.60
C HIS A 4 -8.50 3.41 -11.88
N ARG A 5 -7.37 3.77 -12.44
CA ARG A 5 -6.33 2.82 -12.65
C ARG A 5 -5.52 2.56 -11.43
N ASP A 6 -5.53 3.50 -10.51
CA ASP A 6 -4.71 3.40 -9.30
C ASP A 6 -5.50 2.82 -8.17
N GLY A 7 -4.86 1.96 -7.37
CA GLY A 7 -5.42 1.52 -6.13
C GLY A 7 -5.16 2.54 -5.05
N VAL A 8 -6.10 2.66 -4.12
CA VAL A 8 -5.95 3.53 -2.96
C VAL A 8 -6.07 2.68 -1.72
N TRP A 9 -5.15 2.86 -0.78
CA TRP A 9 -5.09 2.04 0.42
C TRP A 9 -4.68 2.95 1.56
N ILE A 10 -5.51 3.01 2.59
CA ILE A 10 -5.21 3.84 3.76
C ILE A 10 -5.05 2.94 4.97
N ILE A 11 -3.96 3.14 5.69
CA ILE A 11 -3.72 2.40 6.92
C ILE A 11 -3.61 3.40 8.06
N ASP A 12 -3.93 2.92 9.26
CA ASP A 12 -3.83 3.77 10.44
C ASP A 12 -2.42 3.68 11.03
N ALA A 13 -2.24 4.31 12.20
CA ALA A 13 -0.92 4.34 12.82
C ALA A 13 -0.42 2.96 13.23
N GLY A 14 -1.32 2.00 13.36
CA GLY A 14 -0.95 0.62 13.65
C GLY A 14 -0.86 -0.26 12.42
N ALA A 15 -0.86 0.34 11.24
CA ALA A 15 -0.76 -0.34 9.95
C ALA A 15 -1.96 -1.24 9.65
N GLN A 16 -3.11 -0.95 10.27
CA GLN A 16 -4.35 -1.66 9.97
C GLN A 16 -5.06 -0.96 8.83
N THR A 17 -5.66 -1.72 7.93
CA THR A 17 -6.37 -1.16 6.79
C THR A 17 -7.66 -0.50 7.25
N THR A 18 -7.80 0.79 7.00
CA THR A 18 -9.02 1.53 7.33
C THR A 18 -9.84 1.87 6.08
N TYR A 19 -9.21 1.85 4.91
CA TYR A 19 -9.90 2.14 3.66
C TYR A 19 -9.12 1.55 2.50
N ALA A 20 -9.85 1.12 1.50
CA ALA A 20 -9.26 0.75 0.21
C ALA A 20 -10.35 0.92 -0.83
N ASN A 21 -9.95 1.23 -2.06
CA ASN A 21 -10.94 1.29 -3.13
C ASN A 21 -10.99 -0.04 -3.84
N GLU A 22 -11.99 -0.18 -4.73
CA GLU A 22 -12.19 -1.45 -5.41
C GLU A 22 -11.01 -1.82 -6.29
N ARG A 23 -10.37 -0.82 -6.87
CA ARG A 23 -9.21 -1.10 -7.71
C ARG A 23 -8.10 -1.76 -6.91
N MET A 24 -7.88 -1.30 -5.67
CA MET A 24 -6.87 -1.92 -4.83
C MET A 24 -7.19 -3.37 -4.53
N ALA A 25 -8.45 -3.64 -4.24
CA ALA A 25 -8.88 -5.02 -3.98
C ALA A 25 -8.68 -5.89 -5.24
N GLU A 26 -8.99 -5.34 -6.41
CA GLU A 26 -8.77 -6.05 -7.66
C GLU A 26 -7.30 -6.38 -7.86
N LEU A 27 -6.43 -5.41 -7.60
CA LEU A 27 -5.00 -5.64 -7.76
C LEU A 27 -4.51 -6.76 -6.89
N LEU A 28 -5.05 -6.87 -5.68
CA LEU A 28 -4.63 -7.90 -4.75
C LEU A 28 -5.40 -9.21 -4.92
N GLY A 29 -6.44 -9.21 -5.77
CA GLY A 29 -7.24 -10.41 -5.97
C GLY A 29 -8.12 -10.74 -4.79
N THR A 30 -8.58 -9.74 -4.05
CA THR A 30 -9.38 -9.93 -2.87
C THR A 30 -10.60 -9.01 -2.92
N SER A 31 -11.28 -8.87 -1.79
CA SER A 31 -12.46 -8.00 -1.70
C SER A 31 -12.22 -6.95 -0.64
N LEU A 32 -13.00 -5.86 -0.72
CA LEU A 32 -12.88 -4.80 0.27
C LEU A 32 -13.21 -5.30 1.67
N SER A 33 -14.22 -6.16 1.78
CA SER A 33 -14.60 -6.66 3.10
C SER A 33 -13.49 -7.49 3.73
N GLU A 34 -12.65 -8.13 2.91
CA GLU A 34 -11.53 -8.90 3.43
C GLU A 34 -10.37 -8.02 3.80
N MET A 35 -10.24 -6.87 3.15
CA MET A 35 -9.11 -5.98 3.42
C MET A 35 -9.31 -5.13 4.66
N ILE A 36 -10.53 -4.63 4.86
CA ILE A 36 -10.78 -3.69 5.96
C ILE A 36 -10.53 -4.38 7.29
N GLY A 37 -9.73 -3.73 8.13
CA GLY A 37 -9.39 -4.27 9.44
C GLY A 37 -8.18 -5.19 9.45
N GLN A 38 -7.69 -5.58 8.28
CA GLN A 38 -6.50 -6.43 8.21
C GLN A 38 -5.25 -5.59 8.24
N PRO A 39 -4.18 -6.10 8.85
CA PRO A 39 -2.93 -5.36 8.78
C PRO A 39 -2.42 -5.33 7.34
N SER A 40 -1.81 -4.22 6.96
CA SER A 40 -1.28 -4.11 5.61
C SER A 40 -0.27 -5.23 5.31
N PHE A 41 0.42 -5.70 6.35
CA PHE A 41 1.43 -6.73 6.18
C PHE A 41 0.85 -8.09 5.81
N ALA A 42 -0.48 -8.26 5.89
CA ALA A 42 -1.11 -9.51 5.46
C ALA A 42 -0.96 -9.75 3.96
N TYR A 43 -0.66 -8.69 3.20
CA TYR A 43 -0.52 -8.80 1.75
C TYR A 43 0.95 -8.68 1.34
N LEU A 44 1.82 -9.28 2.13
CA LEU A 44 3.25 -9.32 1.85
C LEU A 44 3.76 -10.75 1.93
N PHE A 45 4.85 -10.99 1.22
CA PHE A 45 5.58 -12.24 1.45
C PHE A 45 6.31 -12.11 2.77
N PRO A 46 6.46 -13.21 3.53
CA PRO A 46 7.16 -13.12 4.80
C PRO A 46 8.56 -12.49 4.68
N ALA A 47 9.23 -12.75 3.57
CA ALA A 47 10.58 -12.21 3.38
C ALA A 47 10.59 -10.69 3.23
N ASP A 48 9.43 -10.08 2.94
CA ASP A 48 9.35 -8.64 2.69
C ASP A 48 8.84 -7.85 3.88
N VAL A 49 8.46 -8.53 4.97
CA VAL A 49 7.81 -7.84 6.09
C VAL A 49 8.75 -6.84 6.74
N GLU A 50 10.00 -7.22 6.92
CA GLU A 50 10.96 -6.35 7.57
C GLU A 50 11.19 -5.09 6.74
N ALA A 51 11.32 -5.26 5.43
CA ALA A 51 11.51 -4.12 4.54
C ALA A 51 10.29 -3.21 4.56
N ALA A 52 9.10 -3.80 4.65
CA ALA A 52 7.87 -3.02 4.69
C ALA A 52 7.76 -2.22 5.97
N GLN A 53 8.17 -2.81 7.10
CA GLN A 53 8.17 -2.08 8.36
C GLN A 53 9.13 -0.90 8.29
N HIS A 54 10.28 -1.10 7.69
CA HIS A 54 11.25 -0.02 7.53
C HIS A 54 10.65 1.10 6.67
N LEU A 55 9.99 0.75 5.57
CA LEU A 55 9.37 1.75 4.71
C LEU A 55 8.26 2.49 5.44
N PHE A 56 7.48 1.77 6.25
CA PHE A 56 6.43 2.40 7.02
C PHE A 56 7.02 3.46 7.95
N ASP A 57 8.10 3.12 8.65
CA ASP A 57 8.74 4.06 9.56
C ASP A 57 9.33 5.25 8.82
N VAL A 58 9.93 5.00 7.67
CA VAL A 58 10.53 6.07 6.87
C VAL A 58 9.44 6.99 6.33
N LYS A 59 8.30 6.42 5.90
CA LYS A 59 7.20 7.24 5.38
C LYS A 59 6.56 8.12 6.43
N LYS A 60 6.58 7.69 7.68
CA LYS A 60 6.10 8.55 8.76
C LYS A 60 6.87 9.86 8.79
N GLY A 61 8.13 9.81 8.39
CA GLY A 61 8.97 10.99 8.35
C GLY A 61 8.94 11.74 7.03
N GLY A 62 8.09 11.34 6.09
CA GLY A 62 7.95 12.06 4.84
C GLY A 62 8.97 11.69 3.78
N ALA A 63 9.37 10.43 3.73
CA ALA A 63 10.37 9.98 2.77
C ALA A 63 9.91 10.19 1.33
N PRO A 64 10.86 10.25 0.38
CA PRO A 64 10.51 10.54 -1.02
C PRO A 64 9.61 9.51 -1.65
N ASN A 65 8.90 9.93 -2.67
CA ASN A 65 8.03 9.13 -3.51
C ASN A 65 8.45 9.30 -4.95
N PRO A 66 8.04 8.38 -5.83
CA PRO A 66 7.44 7.08 -5.53
C PRO A 66 8.51 6.04 -5.26
N PHE A 67 8.06 4.86 -4.84
CA PHE A 67 8.99 3.74 -4.67
C PHE A 67 8.33 2.49 -5.19
N ARG A 68 9.13 1.52 -5.60
CA ARG A 68 8.63 0.25 -6.10
C ARG A 68 8.64 -0.78 -5.00
N PHE A 69 7.57 -1.59 -4.95
CA PHE A 69 7.49 -2.58 -3.91
C PHE A 69 6.78 -3.82 -4.44
N ARG A 70 6.95 -4.93 -3.74
CA ARG A 70 6.33 -6.19 -4.09
C ARG A 70 5.27 -6.54 -3.05
N LEU A 71 4.07 -6.84 -3.53
CA LEU A 71 2.98 -7.29 -2.67
C LEU A 71 2.65 -8.73 -3.00
N ARG A 72 1.96 -9.39 -2.09
CA ARG A 72 1.49 -10.76 -2.30
C ARG A 72 -0.01 -10.73 -2.51
N LYS A 73 -0.45 -11.22 -3.65
CA LYS A 73 -1.87 -11.31 -3.93
C LYS A 73 -2.48 -12.45 -3.13
N LYS A 74 -3.80 -12.47 -3.05
CA LYS A 74 -4.49 -13.49 -2.29
C LYS A 74 -4.14 -14.89 -2.77
N ASP A 75 -3.92 -15.05 -4.08
CA ASP A 75 -3.59 -16.37 -4.63
C ASP A 75 -2.12 -16.74 -4.43
N GLY A 76 -1.35 -15.90 -3.77
CA GLY A 76 0.05 -16.18 -3.49
C GLY A 76 1.04 -15.64 -4.49
N SER A 77 0.57 -15.08 -5.60
CA SER A 77 1.48 -14.57 -6.62
C SER A 77 1.98 -13.18 -6.27
N ALA A 78 3.08 -12.79 -6.89
CA ALA A 78 3.71 -11.49 -6.66
C ALA A 78 3.03 -10.42 -7.50
N LEU A 79 2.92 -9.23 -6.91
CA LEU A 79 2.40 -8.06 -7.60
C LEU A 79 3.40 -6.93 -7.40
N PHE A 80 3.97 -6.44 -8.49
CA PHE A 80 4.93 -5.34 -8.40
C PHE A 80 4.22 -4.03 -8.68
N VAL A 81 4.38 -3.08 -7.77
CA VAL A 81 3.64 -1.83 -7.81
C VAL A 81 4.58 -0.66 -7.58
N ASP A 82 4.21 0.47 -8.13
CA ASP A 82 4.81 1.74 -7.78
C ASP A 82 3.87 2.42 -6.80
N VAL A 83 4.43 2.87 -5.69
CA VAL A 83 3.65 3.34 -4.55
C VAL A 83 4.00 4.79 -4.27
N GLN A 84 2.97 5.59 -4.05
CA GLN A 84 3.15 6.92 -3.49
C GLN A 84 2.47 6.94 -2.15
N GLY A 85 3.24 7.09 -1.09
CA GLY A 85 2.72 7.11 0.27
C GLY A 85 2.83 8.48 0.86
N THR A 86 1.75 8.93 1.50
CA THR A 86 1.70 10.24 2.13
C THR A 86 1.26 10.06 3.57
N PRO A 87 2.06 10.53 4.54
CA PRO A 87 1.65 10.41 5.93
C PRO A 87 0.50 11.35 6.25
N LEU A 88 -0.36 10.91 7.14
CA LEU A 88 -1.50 11.69 7.61
C LEU A 88 -1.25 12.08 9.06
N HIS A 89 -1.55 13.35 9.37
CA HIS A 89 -1.41 13.85 10.73
C HIS A 89 -2.69 14.59 11.12
N ASP A 90 -3.02 14.56 12.40
CA ASP A 90 -4.16 15.33 12.86
C ASP A 90 -3.75 16.80 13.07
N THR A 91 -4.67 17.62 13.57
CA THR A 91 -4.42 19.04 13.73
C THR A 91 -3.35 19.31 14.77
N ALA A 92 -3.08 18.36 15.66
CA ALA A 92 -2.03 18.49 16.66
C ALA A 92 -0.69 17.97 16.17
N GLY A 93 -0.63 17.47 14.92
CA GLY A 93 0.60 16.94 14.37
C GLY A 93 0.86 15.49 14.70
N VAL A 94 -0.12 14.79 15.27
CA VAL A 94 0.05 13.40 15.65
C VAL A 94 -0.13 12.53 14.40
N PHE A 95 0.79 11.58 14.20
CA PHE A 95 0.73 10.68 13.06
C PHE A 95 -0.52 9.79 13.15
N MET A 96 -1.32 9.79 12.08
CA MET A 96 -2.58 9.07 12.04
C MET A 96 -2.56 7.89 11.09
N GLY A 97 -1.61 7.85 10.17
CA GLY A 97 -1.57 6.77 9.21
C GLY A 97 -0.96 7.22 7.90
N ILE A 98 -1.14 6.39 6.88
CA ILE A 98 -0.56 6.65 5.56
C ILE A 98 -1.61 6.39 4.49
N VAL A 99 -1.72 7.32 3.54
CA VAL A 99 -2.49 7.10 2.31
C VAL A 99 -1.52 6.64 1.25
N GLY A 100 -1.77 5.48 0.65
CA GLY A 100 -0.94 4.99 -0.44
C GLY A 100 -1.74 4.92 -1.72
N THR A 101 -1.14 5.36 -2.83
CA THR A 101 -1.68 5.11 -4.15
C THR A 101 -0.75 4.15 -4.86
N PHE A 102 -1.34 3.16 -5.51
CA PHE A 102 -0.63 2.02 -6.06
C PHE A 102 -0.95 1.88 -7.53
N SER A 103 0.09 1.79 -8.36
CA SER A 103 -0.09 1.51 -9.78
C SER A 103 0.81 0.35 -10.14
N LEU A 104 0.45 -0.37 -11.20
CA LEU A 104 1.26 -1.50 -11.64
C LEU A 104 2.60 -0.99 -12.14
N SER A 105 3.66 -1.64 -11.68
CA SER A 105 4.99 -1.31 -12.14
C SER A 105 5.20 -1.86 -13.53
N LYS A 106 5.90 -1.09 -14.36
CA LYS A 106 6.26 -1.58 -15.67
C LYS A 106 7.50 -2.44 -15.57
N PRO A 107 7.61 -3.46 -16.43
CA PRO A 107 8.82 -4.28 -16.43
C PRO A 107 10.04 -3.41 -16.74
N LEU A 108 11.16 -3.76 -16.13
CA LEU A 108 12.37 -2.97 -16.31
C LEU A 108 12.88 -3.01 -17.74
N ASN A 109 12.59 -4.09 -18.46
CA ASN A 109 13.05 -4.23 -19.82
C ASN A 109 12.02 -3.80 -20.84
N GLU A 110 11.02 -3.09 -20.42
CA GLU A 110 9.98 -2.61 -21.31
C GLU A 110 10.54 -1.55 -22.23
N ARG A 111 10.14 -1.58 -23.50
CA ARG A 111 10.58 -0.60 -24.48
C ARG A 111 9.44 0.23 -24.95
#